data_8c327c17d05434dbc8fda9b81a97cbdf
#
_entry.id   8c327c17d05434dbc8fda9b81a97cbdf
#
_cell.length_a   1.000
_cell.length_b   1.000
_cell.length_c   1.000
_cell.angle_alpha   90.00
_cell.angle_beta   90.00
_cell.angle_gamma   90.00
#
_symmetry.space_group_name_H-M   'P 1'
#
loop_
_entity.id
_entity.type
_entity.pdbx_description
1 polymer ?
#
loop_
_entity_poly.entity_id
_entity_poly.type
_entity_poly.pdbx_seq_one_letter_code
_entity_poly.pdbx_strand_id
1 'polypeptide(L)'
;SDPIHALEKKEVLSDEETQKLNHLKKERAEIANSMNQMRESYQVTWDFCRTKMMELKETYHLQSIFALSRAEDIWAAIETILYSSGRRLHLKKRGDLPEIRAKQSTRGLVIDSSQSGLIVKYGKVTILCKYKAKDLWLWDEEKAILAYLAEPELQDAHAVDQMSKGIITDTYRPCFASLVCKKIRGRLRVYVHITVEGKAISKDNTPRHYYGKGNIGCDIGTQTIAYTSNTEVGLENLAERGNSIQHVERQEALILRAMERSRRAMNPNHYNENGTVKKGHKQWNFSKRYQKLRQRHQELCRIAAENRALAIREQVNHLRSLGDCFITEPQNAKKL
;
A
#
# COMPACT_ATOMS: atom_id res chain seq x y z
N SER A 1 -22.81 -15.79 -1.22
CA SER A 1 -22.25 -16.21 -2.51
C SER A 1 -23.12 -15.67 -3.62
N ASP A 2 -22.55 -15.15 -4.69
CA ASP A 2 -23.25 -14.63 -5.86
C ASP A 2 -23.96 -15.81 -6.57
N PRO A 3 -25.31 -15.81 -6.68
CA PRO A 3 -26.08 -16.92 -7.26
C PRO A 3 -25.74 -17.14 -8.74
N ILE A 4 -25.34 -16.11 -9.48
CA ILE A 4 -24.89 -16.22 -10.86
C ILE A 4 -23.59 -17.04 -10.92
N HIS A 5 -22.62 -16.71 -10.08
CA HIS A 5 -21.33 -17.39 -10.03
C HIS A 5 -21.46 -18.85 -9.57
N ALA A 6 -22.41 -19.15 -8.69
CA ALA A 6 -22.70 -20.51 -8.26
C ALA A 6 -23.25 -21.38 -9.40
N LEU A 7 -24.10 -20.81 -10.28
CA LEU A 7 -24.62 -21.48 -11.45
C LEU A 7 -23.56 -21.62 -12.56
N GLU A 8 -22.74 -20.58 -12.79
CA GLU A 8 -21.68 -20.60 -13.82
C GLU A 8 -20.56 -21.63 -13.54
N LYS A 9 -20.39 -22.06 -12.30
CA LYS A 9 -19.41 -23.09 -11.93
C LYS A 9 -19.86 -24.53 -12.18
N LYS A 10 -21.12 -24.76 -12.54
CA LYS A 10 -21.60 -26.09 -12.85
C LYS A 10 -21.20 -26.49 -14.27
N GLU A 11 -20.61 -27.67 -14.44
CA GLU A 11 -20.21 -28.19 -15.75
C GLU A 11 -21.40 -28.45 -16.69
N VAL A 12 -22.56 -28.81 -16.14
CA VAL A 12 -23.82 -29.05 -16.90
C VAL A 12 -24.94 -28.34 -16.16
N LEU A 13 -25.70 -27.53 -16.88
CA LEU A 13 -26.91 -26.84 -16.40
C LEU A 13 -28.16 -27.51 -16.95
N SER A 14 -29.19 -27.69 -16.12
CA SER A 14 -30.52 -28.06 -16.63
C SER A 14 -31.16 -26.87 -17.36
N ASP A 15 -32.21 -27.17 -18.19
CA ASP A 15 -32.94 -26.10 -18.87
C ASP A 15 -33.53 -25.07 -17.93
N GLU A 16 -34.05 -25.49 -16.79
CA GLU A 16 -34.57 -24.59 -15.74
C GLU A 16 -33.44 -23.72 -15.14
N GLU A 17 -32.27 -24.30 -14.87
CA GLU A 17 -31.12 -23.58 -14.35
C GLU A 17 -30.57 -22.58 -15.37
N THR A 18 -30.60 -22.92 -16.65
CA THR A 18 -30.22 -22.05 -17.77
C THR A 18 -31.16 -20.85 -17.87
N GLN A 19 -32.48 -21.08 -17.78
CA GLN A 19 -33.48 -20.01 -17.78
C GLN A 19 -33.29 -19.09 -16.55
N LYS A 20 -33.07 -19.68 -15.38
CA LYS A 20 -32.82 -18.92 -14.14
C LYS A 20 -31.54 -18.09 -14.25
N LEU A 21 -30.45 -18.63 -14.79
CA LEU A 21 -29.21 -17.91 -15.00
C LEU A 21 -29.39 -16.73 -15.96
N ASN A 22 -30.13 -16.93 -17.06
CA ASN A 22 -30.43 -15.88 -18.03
C ASN A 22 -31.30 -14.77 -17.40
N HIS A 23 -32.29 -15.13 -16.59
CA HIS A 23 -33.11 -14.17 -15.87
C HIS A 23 -32.27 -13.34 -14.89
N LEU A 24 -31.43 -13.98 -14.07
CA LEU A 24 -30.55 -13.29 -13.12
C LEU A 24 -29.54 -12.38 -13.82
N LYS A 25 -28.99 -12.80 -14.97
CA LYS A 25 -28.13 -11.95 -15.78
C LYS A 25 -28.85 -10.71 -16.32
N LYS A 26 -30.10 -10.87 -16.73
CA LYS A 26 -30.93 -9.76 -17.21
C LYS A 26 -31.25 -8.77 -16.08
N GLU A 27 -31.70 -9.26 -14.93
CA GLU A 27 -31.93 -8.41 -13.74
C GLU A 27 -30.64 -7.66 -13.32
N ARG A 28 -29.52 -8.37 -13.28
CA ARG A 28 -28.22 -7.74 -12.98
C ARG A 28 -27.85 -6.64 -13.97
N ALA A 29 -28.12 -6.84 -15.27
CA ALA A 29 -27.89 -5.83 -16.29
C ALA A 29 -28.81 -4.60 -16.13
N GLU A 30 -30.08 -4.81 -15.80
CA GLU A 30 -31.05 -3.72 -15.54
C GLU A 30 -30.64 -2.90 -14.31
N ILE A 31 -30.27 -3.55 -13.21
CA ILE A 31 -29.76 -2.89 -12.02
C ILE A 31 -28.47 -2.11 -12.32
N ALA A 32 -27.53 -2.73 -13.04
CA ALA A 32 -26.27 -2.08 -13.44
C ALA A 32 -26.52 -0.82 -14.29
N ASN A 33 -27.46 -0.89 -15.24
CA ASN A 33 -27.85 0.25 -16.07
C ASN A 33 -28.47 1.38 -15.23
N SER A 34 -29.37 1.04 -14.30
CA SER A 34 -29.98 2.02 -13.39
C SER A 34 -28.92 2.69 -12.50
N MET A 35 -27.98 1.91 -11.95
CA MET A 35 -26.86 2.43 -11.17
C MET A 35 -25.94 3.32 -12.01
N ASN A 36 -25.70 2.99 -13.27
CA ASN A 36 -24.89 3.81 -14.16
C ASN A 36 -25.58 5.16 -14.45
N GLN A 37 -26.86 5.16 -14.79
CA GLN A 37 -27.64 6.38 -14.98
C GLN A 37 -27.62 7.29 -13.74
N MET A 38 -27.79 6.69 -12.56
CA MET A 38 -27.70 7.43 -11.30
C MET A 38 -26.31 8.03 -11.11
N ARG A 39 -25.22 7.28 -11.36
CA ARG A 39 -23.85 7.79 -11.25
C ARG A 39 -23.57 8.93 -12.23
N GLU A 40 -24.06 8.82 -13.45
CA GLU A 40 -23.95 9.87 -14.46
C GLU A 40 -24.69 11.14 -14.03
N SER A 41 -25.94 11.01 -13.53
CA SER A 41 -26.73 12.15 -13.04
C SER A 41 -26.06 12.89 -11.89
N TYR A 42 -25.35 12.19 -11.01
CA TYR A 42 -24.56 12.78 -9.91
C TYR A 42 -23.12 13.08 -10.26
N GLN A 43 -22.70 12.90 -11.52
CA GLN A 43 -21.32 13.10 -11.98
C GLN A 43 -20.30 12.25 -11.22
N VAL A 44 -20.70 11.07 -10.74
CA VAL A 44 -19.82 10.12 -10.04
C VAL A 44 -19.33 9.07 -11.05
N THR A 45 -18.51 9.50 -11.99
CA THR A 45 -17.95 8.65 -13.05
C THR A 45 -16.44 8.86 -13.18
N TRP A 46 -15.76 7.87 -13.77
CA TRP A 46 -14.36 7.99 -14.13
C TRP A 46 -14.10 9.17 -15.06
N ASP A 47 -14.94 9.34 -16.09
CA ASP A 47 -14.78 10.42 -17.07
C ASP A 47 -14.92 11.79 -16.46
N PHE A 48 -15.83 11.96 -15.50
CA PHE A 48 -15.93 13.21 -14.76
C PHE A 48 -14.66 13.48 -13.93
N CYS A 49 -14.15 12.48 -13.18
CA CYS A 49 -12.90 12.63 -12.42
C CYS A 49 -11.72 12.98 -13.34
N ARG A 50 -11.61 12.30 -14.48
CA ARG A 50 -10.57 12.53 -15.49
C ARG A 50 -10.66 13.94 -16.05
N THR A 51 -11.86 14.36 -16.50
CA THR A 51 -12.08 15.69 -17.09
C THR A 51 -11.73 16.79 -16.10
N LYS A 52 -12.22 16.70 -14.86
CA LYS A 52 -11.90 17.68 -13.81
C LYS A 52 -10.42 17.75 -13.48
N MET A 53 -9.72 16.63 -13.45
CA MET A 53 -8.26 16.64 -13.23
C MET A 53 -7.49 17.22 -14.42
N MET A 54 -7.99 17.07 -15.64
CA MET A 54 -7.38 17.67 -16.82
C MET A 54 -7.63 19.20 -16.89
N GLU A 55 -8.77 19.69 -16.41
CA GLU A 55 -9.02 21.14 -16.21
C GLU A 55 -8.06 21.71 -15.16
N LEU A 56 -7.92 21.05 -14.01
CA LEU A 56 -7.01 21.46 -12.94
C LEU A 56 -5.54 21.41 -13.36
N LYS A 57 -5.18 20.51 -14.28
CA LYS A 57 -3.83 20.44 -14.86
C LYS A 57 -3.37 21.78 -15.42
N GLU A 58 -4.23 22.45 -16.19
CA GLU A 58 -3.91 23.74 -16.78
C GLU A 58 -3.72 24.82 -15.70
N THR A 59 -4.61 24.84 -14.70
CA THR A 59 -4.55 25.81 -13.59
C THR A 59 -3.27 25.68 -12.76
N TYR A 60 -2.78 24.45 -12.55
CA TYR A 60 -1.62 24.18 -11.70
C TYR A 60 -0.34 23.83 -12.48
N HIS A 61 -0.35 23.95 -13.81
CA HIS A 61 0.77 23.65 -14.71
C HIS A 61 1.35 22.25 -14.48
N LEU A 62 0.48 21.25 -14.29
CA LEU A 62 0.89 19.86 -14.09
C LEU A 62 1.07 19.15 -15.43
N GLN A 63 1.97 18.16 -15.47
CA GLN A 63 2.02 17.25 -16.60
C GLN A 63 0.79 16.34 -16.60
N SER A 64 0.24 16.03 -17.79
CA SER A 64 -0.98 15.22 -17.96
C SER A 64 -0.88 13.84 -17.28
N ILE A 65 0.30 13.23 -17.28
CA ILE A 65 0.53 11.91 -16.65
C ILE A 65 0.27 11.95 -15.13
N PHE A 66 0.61 13.04 -14.45
CA PHE A 66 0.36 13.19 -13.01
C PHE A 66 -1.10 13.53 -12.73
N ALA A 67 -1.74 14.33 -13.58
CA ALA A 67 -3.16 14.62 -13.45
C ALA A 67 -4.00 13.34 -13.62
N LEU A 68 -3.71 12.52 -14.61
CA LEU A 68 -4.36 11.22 -14.82
C LEU A 68 -4.11 10.25 -13.64
N SER A 69 -2.88 10.17 -13.13
CA SER A 69 -2.59 9.35 -11.95
C SER A 69 -3.38 9.78 -10.72
N ARG A 70 -3.62 11.08 -10.54
CA ARG A 70 -4.47 11.58 -9.45
C ARG A 70 -5.95 11.31 -9.68
N ALA A 71 -6.43 11.43 -10.92
CA ALA A 71 -7.80 11.03 -11.27
C ALA A 71 -8.08 9.57 -10.89
N GLU A 72 -7.12 8.67 -11.16
CA GLU A 72 -7.24 7.26 -10.77
C GLU A 72 -7.25 7.04 -9.27
N ASP A 73 -6.38 7.72 -8.53
CA ASP A 73 -6.38 7.63 -7.07
C ASP A 73 -7.73 8.07 -6.47
N ILE A 74 -8.34 9.12 -7.04
CA ILE A 74 -9.67 9.61 -6.64
C ILE A 74 -10.73 8.58 -7.00
N TRP A 75 -10.70 8.06 -8.23
CA TRP A 75 -11.65 7.08 -8.71
C TRP A 75 -11.59 5.78 -7.91
N ALA A 76 -10.42 5.25 -7.65
CA ALA A 76 -10.24 4.06 -6.81
C ALA A 76 -10.78 4.26 -5.39
N ALA A 77 -10.66 5.46 -4.82
CA ALA A 77 -11.24 5.77 -3.53
C ALA A 77 -12.79 5.84 -3.59
N ILE A 78 -13.36 6.34 -4.68
CA ILE A 78 -14.80 6.34 -4.93
C ILE A 78 -15.30 4.91 -5.11
N GLU A 79 -14.63 4.09 -5.92
CA GLU A 79 -14.98 2.66 -6.10
C GLU A 79 -14.97 1.89 -4.78
N THR A 80 -14.04 2.18 -3.90
CA THR A 80 -14.01 1.58 -2.56
C THR A 80 -15.27 1.89 -1.75
N ILE A 81 -15.87 3.07 -1.94
CA ILE A 81 -17.13 3.44 -1.28
C ILE A 81 -18.31 2.78 -1.99
N LEU A 82 -18.32 2.78 -3.31
CA LEU A 82 -19.43 2.25 -4.11
C LEU A 82 -19.56 0.72 -4.00
N TYR A 83 -18.44 0.01 -3.98
CA TYR A 83 -18.40 -1.45 -4.15
C TYR A 83 -17.77 -2.23 -3.01
N SER A 84 -17.29 -1.54 -1.96
CA SER A 84 -16.59 -2.18 -0.85
C SER A 84 -17.03 -1.61 0.51
N SER A 85 -16.21 -1.74 1.53
CA SER A 85 -16.48 -1.31 2.90
C SER A 85 -16.18 0.17 3.19
N GLY A 86 -15.78 0.93 2.19
CA GLY A 86 -15.48 2.36 2.34
C GLY A 86 -16.72 3.15 2.76
N ARG A 87 -16.56 4.04 3.75
CA ARG A 87 -17.68 4.87 4.25
C ARG A 87 -17.58 6.33 3.87
N ARG A 88 -16.39 6.83 3.58
CA ARG A 88 -16.13 8.24 3.24
C ARG A 88 -14.82 8.42 2.50
N LEU A 89 -14.74 9.49 1.70
CA LEU A 89 -13.50 9.94 1.10
C LEU A 89 -12.64 10.66 2.15
N HIS A 90 -11.35 10.34 2.17
CA HIS A 90 -10.36 11.05 2.98
C HIS A 90 -9.63 12.07 2.11
N LEU A 91 -10.03 13.34 2.23
CA LEU A 91 -9.35 14.42 1.52
C LEU A 91 -7.99 14.69 2.14
N LYS A 92 -6.94 14.68 1.32
CA LYS A 92 -5.59 15.05 1.71
C LYS A 92 -5.44 16.56 1.72
N LYS A 93 -4.77 17.11 2.74
CA LYS A 93 -4.44 18.53 2.82
C LYS A 93 -3.19 18.83 2.00
N ARG A 94 -2.98 20.11 1.69
CA ARG A 94 -1.71 20.57 1.08
C ARG A 94 -0.53 20.16 1.96
N GLY A 95 0.45 19.48 1.37
CA GLY A 95 1.62 18.94 2.08
C GLY A 95 1.46 17.50 2.60
N ASP A 96 0.26 16.91 2.53
CA ASP A 96 -0.01 15.54 2.95
C ASP A 96 0.17 14.51 1.81
N LEU A 97 0.63 14.94 0.63
CA LEU A 97 0.91 14.05 -0.48
C LEU A 97 2.30 13.42 -0.30
N PRO A 98 2.38 12.17 0.16
CA PRO A 98 3.67 11.51 0.40
C PRO A 98 4.28 10.99 -0.88
N GLU A 99 3.54 10.95 -1.99
CA GLU A 99 3.91 10.26 -3.21
C GLU A 99 3.56 11.03 -4.47
N ILE A 100 4.49 11.05 -5.42
CA ILE A 100 4.28 11.46 -6.81
C ILE A 100 4.50 10.20 -7.66
N ARG A 101 3.46 9.74 -8.36
CA ARG A 101 3.49 8.52 -9.16
C ARG A 101 3.28 8.83 -10.64
N ALA A 102 4.14 8.31 -11.50
CA ALA A 102 3.90 8.21 -12.93
C ALA A 102 3.34 6.83 -13.28
N LYS A 103 2.61 6.74 -14.39
CA LYS A 103 2.02 5.47 -14.86
C LYS A 103 2.89 4.70 -15.85
N GLN A 104 3.92 5.34 -16.36
CA GLN A 104 4.80 4.80 -17.40
C GLN A 104 6.24 5.13 -17.04
N SER A 105 7.15 4.21 -17.37
CA SER A 105 8.59 4.39 -17.16
C SER A 105 9.22 5.45 -18.08
N THR A 106 8.54 5.81 -19.17
CA THR A 106 9.03 6.71 -20.21
C THR A 106 8.45 8.12 -20.14
N ARG A 107 7.49 8.38 -19.24
CA ARG A 107 6.82 9.68 -19.12
C ARG A 107 6.63 10.09 -17.67
N GLY A 108 6.81 11.37 -17.39
CA GLY A 108 6.67 11.96 -16.05
C GLY A 108 7.85 11.66 -15.15
N LEU A 109 7.97 10.45 -14.67
CA LEU A 109 9.15 9.92 -13.97
C LEU A 109 9.83 8.91 -14.90
N VAL A 110 10.81 9.35 -15.65
CA VAL A 110 11.53 8.51 -16.63
C VAL A 110 12.61 7.72 -15.91
N ILE A 111 12.54 6.40 -16.03
CA ILE A 111 13.57 5.49 -15.53
C ILE A 111 14.62 5.34 -16.62
N ASP A 112 15.88 5.58 -16.29
CA ASP A 112 16.99 5.59 -17.23
C ASP A 112 18.28 5.14 -16.55
N SER A 113 19.33 4.95 -17.31
CA SER A 113 20.65 4.56 -16.87
C SER A 113 21.66 5.70 -16.96
N SER A 114 22.69 5.65 -16.13
CA SER A 114 23.84 6.51 -16.20
C SER A 114 25.12 5.71 -15.87
N GLN A 115 26.29 6.32 -16.09
CA GLN A 115 27.57 5.71 -15.69
C GLN A 115 27.64 5.41 -14.17
N SER A 116 26.85 6.12 -13.35
CA SER A 116 26.81 5.97 -11.90
C SER A 116 25.70 5.03 -11.41
N GLY A 117 24.94 4.38 -12.30
CA GLY A 117 23.84 3.47 -11.98
C GLY A 117 22.48 3.98 -12.43
N LEU A 118 21.45 3.47 -11.81
CA LEU A 118 20.05 3.77 -12.13
C LEU A 118 19.68 5.20 -11.75
N ILE A 119 19.02 5.90 -12.66
CA ILE A 119 18.53 7.26 -12.46
C ILE A 119 17.04 7.36 -12.75
N VAL A 120 16.38 8.32 -12.08
CA VAL A 120 15.00 8.73 -12.40
C VAL A 120 15.00 10.21 -12.74
N LYS A 121 14.49 10.53 -13.93
CA LYS A 121 14.35 11.92 -14.40
C LYS A 121 12.93 12.44 -14.11
N TYR A 122 12.86 13.61 -13.50
CA TYR A 122 11.62 14.35 -13.26
C TYR A 122 11.75 15.76 -13.83
N GLY A 123 11.21 15.97 -15.01
CA GLY A 123 11.43 17.21 -15.76
C GLY A 123 12.93 17.44 -16.01
N LYS A 124 13.46 18.55 -15.49
CA LYS A 124 14.88 18.91 -15.58
C LYS A 124 15.75 18.30 -14.46
N VAL A 125 15.12 17.64 -13.50
CA VAL A 125 15.82 17.07 -12.32
C VAL A 125 16.18 15.62 -12.59
N THR A 126 17.45 15.27 -12.40
CA THR A 126 17.96 13.91 -12.45
C THR A 126 18.24 13.42 -11.03
N ILE A 127 17.63 12.32 -10.64
CA ILE A 127 17.75 11.72 -9.33
C ILE A 127 18.54 10.41 -9.47
N LEU A 128 19.72 10.37 -8.88
CA LEU A 128 20.51 9.13 -8.80
C LEU A 128 19.94 8.24 -7.70
N CYS A 129 19.57 7.02 -8.04
CA CYS A 129 19.13 6.03 -7.09
C CYS A 129 20.31 5.52 -6.27
N LYS A 130 20.19 5.56 -4.93
CA LYS A 130 21.24 5.09 -4.01
C LYS A 130 20.64 4.08 -3.04
N TYR A 131 21.35 3.02 -2.80
CA TYR A 131 21.04 2.00 -1.82
C TYR A 131 22.26 1.69 -0.94
N LYS A 132 22.07 0.94 0.12
CA LYS A 132 23.19 0.56 0.98
C LYS A 132 24.06 -0.48 0.27
N ALA A 133 25.37 -0.28 0.28
CA ALA A 133 26.31 -1.21 -0.34
C ALA A 133 26.21 -2.66 0.16
N LYS A 134 25.66 -2.86 1.38
CA LYS A 134 25.43 -4.19 1.96
C LYS A 134 24.15 -4.86 1.46
N ASP A 135 23.29 -4.16 0.72
CA ASP A 135 22.04 -4.69 0.17
C ASP A 135 22.33 -5.30 -1.21
N LEU A 136 22.91 -6.50 -1.18
CA LEU A 136 23.26 -7.24 -2.40
C LEU A 136 22.02 -7.57 -3.25
N TRP A 137 20.84 -7.70 -2.61
CA TRP A 137 19.60 -7.98 -3.29
C TRP A 137 19.18 -6.82 -4.20
N LEU A 138 19.16 -5.59 -3.68
CA LEU A 138 18.87 -4.40 -4.49
C LEU A 138 19.88 -4.19 -5.62
N TRP A 139 21.11 -4.62 -5.42
CA TRP A 139 22.13 -4.56 -6.45
C TRP A 139 21.83 -5.47 -7.64
N ASP A 140 21.40 -6.70 -7.37
CA ASP A 140 21.02 -7.65 -8.41
C ASP A 140 19.74 -7.16 -9.15
N GLU A 141 18.77 -6.58 -8.43
CA GLU A 141 17.59 -5.96 -9.05
C GLU A 141 17.94 -4.75 -9.92
N GLU A 142 18.85 -3.89 -9.48
CA GLU A 142 19.33 -2.77 -10.30
C GLU A 142 20.00 -3.26 -11.58
N LYS A 143 20.89 -4.25 -11.49
CA LYS A 143 21.55 -4.84 -12.65
C LYS A 143 20.56 -5.38 -13.68
N ALA A 144 19.51 -6.05 -13.24
CA ALA A 144 18.49 -6.58 -14.13
C ALA A 144 17.69 -5.47 -14.82
N ILE A 145 17.36 -4.39 -14.10
CA ILE A 145 16.72 -3.21 -14.70
C ILE A 145 17.68 -2.55 -15.72
N LEU A 146 18.94 -2.39 -15.37
CA LEU A 146 19.94 -1.79 -16.26
C LEU A 146 20.18 -2.64 -17.51
N ALA A 147 20.20 -3.97 -17.38
CA ALA A 147 20.28 -4.89 -18.53
C ALA A 147 19.08 -4.70 -19.47
N TYR A 148 17.85 -4.65 -18.94
CA TYR A 148 16.66 -4.36 -19.76
C TYR A 148 16.76 -3.01 -20.48
N LEU A 149 17.23 -1.95 -19.77
CA LEU A 149 17.36 -0.61 -20.35
C LEU A 149 18.47 -0.53 -21.42
N ALA A 150 19.43 -1.44 -21.41
CA ALA A 150 20.51 -1.51 -22.38
C ALA A 150 20.09 -2.22 -23.68
N GLU A 151 18.94 -2.90 -23.72
CA GLU A 151 18.44 -3.65 -24.86
C GLU A 151 17.25 -2.92 -25.53
N PRO A 152 17.49 -2.09 -26.57
CA PRO A 152 16.42 -1.34 -27.24
C PRO A 152 15.33 -2.21 -27.84
N GLU A 153 15.65 -3.42 -28.26
CA GLU A 153 14.73 -4.38 -28.86
C GLU A 153 13.63 -4.83 -27.87
N LEU A 154 13.96 -4.92 -26.60
CA LEU A 154 12.99 -5.23 -25.54
C LEU A 154 12.06 -4.07 -25.21
N GLN A 155 12.40 -2.85 -25.65
CA GLN A 155 11.61 -1.65 -25.41
C GLN A 155 10.62 -1.35 -26.53
N ASP A 156 10.65 -2.14 -27.61
CA ASP A 156 9.69 -2.02 -28.72
C ASP A 156 8.27 -2.39 -28.25
N ALA A 157 7.26 -1.74 -28.86
CA ALA A 157 5.85 -1.92 -28.51
C ALA A 157 5.39 -3.38 -28.66
N HIS A 158 5.91 -4.11 -29.67
CA HIS A 158 5.59 -5.51 -29.88
C HIS A 158 6.16 -6.42 -28.77
N ALA A 159 7.43 -6.21 -28.39
CA ALA A 159 8.05 -6.94 -27.30
C ALA A 159 7.33 -6.68 -25.97
N VAL A 160 6.94 -5.43 -25.70
CA VAL A 160 6.16 -5.05 -24.51
C VAL A 160 4.78 -5.72 -24.50
N ASP A 161 4.11 -5.83 -25.64
CA ASP A 161 2.83 -6.55 -25.73
C ASP A 161 3.02 -8.06 -25.50
N GLN A 162 4.09 -8.67 -26.02
CA GLN A 162 4.41 -10.07 -25.75
C GLN A 162 4.74 -10.34 -24.27
N MET A 163 5.44 -9.42 -23.60
CA MET A 163 5.69 -9.51 -22.15
C MET A 163 4.39 -9.44 -21.35
N SER A 164 3.51 -8.52 -21.70
CA SER A 164 2.21 -8.36 -21.00
C SER A 164 1.28 -9.56 -21.21
N LYS A 165 1.46 -10.30 -22.30
CA LYS A 165 0.76 -11.57 -22.59
C LYS A 165 1.45 -12.80 -21.99
N GLY A 166 2.56 -12.63 -21.27
CA GLY A 166 3.31 -13.71 -20.66
C GLY A 166 4.08 -14.60 -21.64
N ILE A 167 4.28 -14.14 -22.89
CA ILE A 167 5.04 -14.86 -23.91
C ILE A 167 6.54 -14.72 -23.67
N ILE A 168 6.98 -13.52 -23.26
CA ILE A 168 8.34 -13.24 -22.81
C ILE A 168 8.32 -13.13 -21.30
N THR A 169 8.90 -14.08 -20.57
CA THR A 169 8.83 -14.18 -19.12
C THR A 169 10.15 -13.88 -18.39
N ASP A 170 11.29 -13.91 -19.11
CA ASP A 170 12.62 -13.79 -18.51
C ASP A 170 13.16 -12.36 -18.49
N THR A 171 12.27 -11.38 -18.63
CA THR A 171 12.63 -9.97 -18.58
C THR A 171 12.30 -9.34 -17.22
N TYR A 172 13.01 -8.26 -16.88
CA TYR A 172 12.79 -7.49 -15.66
C TYR A 172 12.47 -6.04 -16.02
N ARG A 173 11.28 -5.85 -16.60
CA ARG A 173 10.83 -4.59 -17.19
C ARG A 173 10.36 -3.59 -16.13
N PRO A 174 10.93 -2.37 -16.06
CA PRO A 174 10.39 -1.30 -15.24
C PRO A 174 9.10 -0.72 -15.87
N CYS A 175 7.99 -0.81 -15.16
CA CYS A 175 6.68 -0.34 -15.63
C CYS A 175 6.47 1.14 -15.34
N PHE A 176 6.73 1.55 -14.10
CA PHE A 176 6.65 2.93 -13.67
C PHE A 176 7.43 3.17 -12.38
N ALA A 177 7.68 4.45 -12.10
CA ALA A 177 8.28 4.88 -10.84
C ALA A 177 7.34 5.76 -10.03
N SER A 178 7.56 5.78 -8.71
CA SER A 178 7.00 6.79 -7.82
C SER A 178 8.08 7.36 -6.90
N LEU A 179 7.97 8.67 -6.61
CA LEU A 179 8.78 9.36 -5.63
C LEU A 179 7.99 9.44 -4.33
N VAL A 180 8.49 8.76 -3.30
CA VAL A 180 7.84 8.71 -1.99
C VAL A 180 8.65 9.52 -0.99
N CYS A 181 8.00 10.53 -0.39
CA CYS A 181 8.60 11.38 0.61
C CYS A 181 8.26 10.88 2.01
N LYS A 182 9.28 10.54 2.80
CA LYS A 182 9.15 10.13 4.20
C LYS A 182 9.95 11.07 5.11
N LYS A 183 9.33 11.49 6.21
CA LYS A 183 10.04 12.26 7.23
C LYS A 183 10.64 11.29 8.26
N ILE A 184 11.97 11.17 8.26
CA ILE A 184 12.72 10.27 9.14
C ILE A 184 13.63 11.11 10.01
N ARG A 185 13.53 10.99 11.31
CA ARG A 185 14.28 11.77 12.31
C ARG A 185 14.26 13.28 12.04
N GLY A 186 13.06 13.79 11.68
CA GLY A 186 12.84 15.19 11.35
C GLY A 186 13.35 15.67 9.98
N ARG A 187 14.04 14.81 9.22
CA ARG A 187 14.54 15.13 7.87
C ARG A 187 13.68 14.49 6.80
N LEU A 188 13.39 15.24 5.74
CA LEU A 188 12.71 14.70 4.57
C LEU A 188 13.67 13.76 3.81
N ARG A 189 13.21 12.55 3.53
CA ARG A 189 13.87 11.56 2.70
C ARG A 189 13.01 11.26 1.50
N VAL A 190 13.59 11.21 0.33
CA VAL A 190 12.92 10.83 -0.92
C VAL A 190 13.38 9.42 -1.28
N TYR A 191 12.40 8.56 -1.53
CA TYR A 191 12.63 7.19 -1.99
C TYR A 191 12.04 7.06 -3.39
N VAL A 192 12.73 6.34 -4.23
CA VAL A 192 12.23 5.90 -5.53
C VAL A 192 11.66 4.50 -5.35
N HIS A 193 10.39 4.32 -5.64
CA HIS A 193 9.78 3.00 -5.78
C HIS A 193 9.62 2.73 -7.27
N ILE A 194 10.22 1.66 -7.75
CA ILE A 194 10.11 1.20 -9.13
C ILE A 194 9.27 -0.07 -9.13
N THR A 195 8.20 -0.05 -9.89
CA THR A 195 7.39 -1.25 -10.14
C THR A 195 7.96 -1.93 -11.38
N VAL A 196 8.26 -3.20 -11.24
CA VAL A 196 8.81 -4.04 -12.31
C VAL A 196 7.86 -5.17 -12.62
N GLU A 197 7.87 -5.61 -13.86
CA GLU A 197 7.17 -6.78 -14.37
C GLU A 197 8.19 -7.82 -14.82
N GLY A 198 7.89 -9.09 -14.60
CA GLY A 198 8.76 -10.19 -14.97
C GLY A 198 9.03 -11.15 -13.82
N LYS A 199 9.94 -12.07 -14.03
CA LYS A 199 10.32 -13.07 -13.04
C LYS A 199 11.12 -12.44 -11.92
N ALA A 200 10.69 -12.65 -10.68
CA ALA A 200 11.45 -12.20 -9.51
C ALA A 200 12.86 -12.79 -9.53
N ILE A 201 13.86 -11.94 -9.28
CA ILE A 201 15.26 -12.36 -9.21
C ILE A 201 15.43 -13.26 -7.99
N SER A 202 15.90 -14.47 -8.25
CA SER A 202 16.30 -15.41 -7.22
C SER A 202 17.82 -15.47 -7.17
N LYS A 203 18.41 -15.25 -6.01
CA LYS A 203 19.83 -15.41 -5.81
C LYS A 203 20.15 -16.90 -5.68
N ASP A 204 21.04 -17.41 -6.55
CA ASP A 204 21.54 -18.79 -6.54
C ASP A 204 20.44 -19.86 -6.62
N ASN A 205 19.29 -19.55 -7.28
CA ASN A 205 18.10 -20.42 -7.33
C ASN A 205 17.57 -20.85 -5.94
N THR A 206 18.06 -20.22 -4.89
CA THR A 206 17.62 -20.49 -3.52
C THR A 206 16.48 -19.53 -3.20
N PRO A 207 15.29 -20.01 -2.83
CA PRO A 207 14.23 -19.12 -2.37
C PRO A 207 14.74 -18.28 -1.20
N ARG A 208 14.43 -17.00 -1.19
CA ARG A 208 14.80 -16.10 -0.09
C ARG A 208 14.32 -16.59 1.27
N HIS A 209 13.23 -17.35 1.26
CA HIS A 209 12.66 -18.05 2.39
C HIS A 209 12.33 -19.48 1.98
N TYR A 210 12.68 -20.43 2.83
CA TYR A 210 12.27 -21.81 2.67
C TYR A 210 10.75 -21.89 2.87
N TYR A 211 10.08 -22.59 1.98
CA TYR A 211 8.68 -22.92 2.10
C TYR A 211 8.57 -24.42 2.42
N GLY A 212 7.99 -24.72 3.58
CA GLY A 212 7.65 -26.09 3.97
C GLY A 212 6.55 -26.65 3.04
N LYS A 213 6.35 -27.95 3.13
CA LYS A 213 5.24 -28.65 2.45
C LYS A 213 4.36 -29.30 3.50
N GLY A 214 3.05 -29.28 3.28
CA GLY A 214 2.07 -29.92 4.12
C GLY A 214 1.17 -28.95 4.87
N ASN A 215 0.34 -29.51 5.73
CA ASN A 215 -0.69 -28.79 6.44
C ASN A 215 -0.16 -28.15 7.73
N ILE A 216 -0.63 -26.94 8.01
CA ILE A 216 -0.41 -26.24 9.27
C ILE A 216 -1.78 -25.89 9.84
N GLY A 217 -2.12 -26.44 11.00
CA GLY A 217 -3.25 -25.99 11.81
C GLY A 217 -2.84 -24.75 12.60
N CYS A 218 -3.60 -23.67 12.50
CA CYS A 218 -3.35 -22.43 13.24
C CYS A 218 -4.59 -21.98 13.98
N ASP A 219 -4.46 -21.75 15.29
CA ASP A 219 -5.43 -21.03 16.10
C ASP A 219 -4.85 -19.65 16.43
N ILE A 220 -5.54 -18.62 15.95
CA ILE A 220 -5.09 -17.23 16.06
C ILE A 220 -5.89 -16.53 17.15
N GLY A 221 -5.30 -16.48 18.35
CA GLY A 221 -5.82 -15.71 19.47
C GLY A 221 -5.42 -14.22 19.41
N THR A 222 -5.90 -13.44 20.37
CA THR A 222 -5.60 -12.01 20.46
C THR A 222 -4.15 -11.70 20.89
N GLN A 223 -3.53 -12.61 21.65
CA GLN A 223 -2.17 -12.45 22.18
C GLN A 223 -1.25 -13.63 21.82
N THR A 224 -1.79 -14.76 21.38
CA THR A 224 -1.06 -15.97 21.09
C THR A 224 -1.44 -16.53 19.73
N ILE A 225 -0.51 -17.23 19.12
CA ILE A 225 -0.75 -18.07 17.96
C ILE A 225 -0.31 -19.49 18.35
N ALA A 226 -1.28 -20.40 18.44
CA ALA A 226 -0.99 -21.83 18.54
C ALA A 226 -0.92 -22.41 17.12
N TYR A 227 0.07 -23.25 16.86
CA TYR A 227 0.20 -23.89 15.57
C TYR A 227 0.69 -25.34 15.71
N THR A 228 0.30 -26.14 14.75
CA THR A 228 0.76 -27.52 14.61
C THR A 228 1.04 -27.82 13.15
N SER A 229 2.14 -28.47 12.89
CA SER A 229 2.58 -28.95 11.57
C SER A 229 3.05 -30.39 11.66
N ASN A 230 3.48 -30.96 10.55
CA ASN A 230 4.07 -32.31 10.53
C ASN A 230 5.41 -32.39 11.29
N THR A 231 6.08 -31.27 11.49
CA THR A 231 7.44 -31.19 12.06
C THR A 231 7.52 -30.49 13.39
N GLU A 232 6.56 -29.61 13.70
CA GLU A 232 6.63 -28.75 14.87
C GLU A 232 5.23 -28.45 15.42
N VAL A 233 5.15 -28.37 16.74
CA VAL A 233 3.98 -27.85 17.47
C VAL A 233 4.46 -26.71 18.35
N GLY A 234 3.77 -25.55 18.30
CA GLY A 234 4.19 -24.39 19.06
C GLY A 234 3.04 -23.53 19.53
N LEU A 235 3.33 -22.77 20.58
CA LEU A 235 2.50 -21.70 21.08
C LEU A 235 3.37 -20.44 21.18
N GLU A 236 3.10 -19.47 20.34
CA GLU A 236 3.83 -18.21 20.34
C GLU A 236 3.05 -17.10 21.01
N ASN A 237 3.70 -16.40 21.91
CA ASN A 237 3.18 -15.18 22.52
C ASN A 237 3.61 -13.97 21.68
N LEU A 238 2.66 -13.30 21.06
CA LEU A 238 2.90 -12.14 20.21
C LEU A 238 3.53 -10.96 20.99
N ALA A 239 3.26 -10.88 22.31
CA ALA A 239 3.83 -9.83 23.15
C ALA A 239 5.34 -10.05 23.41
N GLU A 240 5.82 -11.28 23.45
CA GLU A 240 7.24 -11.57 23.67
C GLU A 240 8.09 -11.24 22.46
N ARG A 241 7.59 -11.45 21.26
CA ARG A 241 8.23 -10.97 20.03
C ARG A 241 8.22 -9.44 19.93
N GLY A 242 7.31 -8.79 20.67
CA GLY A 242 7.13 -7.34 20.73
C GLY A 242 7.95 -6.59 21.79
N ASN A 243 8.99 -7.16 22.39
CA ASN A 243 9.78 -6.47 23.43
C ASN A 243 10.29 -5.09 22.98
N SER A 244 10.71 -4.96 21.73
CA SER A 244 11.07 -3.68 21.11
C SER A 244 9.89 -2.72 21.01
N ILE A 245 8.66 -3.22 20.89
CA ILE A 245 7.43 -2.44 20.83
C ILE A 245 7.07 -1.90 22.21
N GLN A 246 7.13 -2.73 23.26
CA GLN A 246 6.85 -2.31 24.64
C GLN A 246 7.77 -1.19 25.10
N HIS A 247 9.05 -1.26 24.73
CA HIS A 247 10.00 -0.18 25.03
C HIS A 247 9.61 1.14 24.34
N VAL A 248 9.17 1.07 23.11
CA VAL A 248 8.69 2.24 22.35
C VAL A 248 7.41 2.80 22.95
N GLU A 249 6.45 1.97 23.35
CA GLU A 249 5.19 2.37 24.00
C GLU A 249 5.43 3.12 25.31
N ARG A 250 6.37 2.65 26.13
CA ARG A 250 6.75 3.37 27.35
C ARG A 250 7.33 4.75 27.05
N GLN A 251 8.20 4.86 26.05
CA GLN A 251 8.74 6.15 25.63
C GLN A 251 7.66 7.07 25.07
N GLU A 252 6.72 6.53 24.30
CA GLU A 252 5.58 7.25 23.75
C GLU A 252 4.72 7.85 24.86
N ALA A 253 4.36 7.07 25.88
CA ALA A 253 3.58 7.54 27.02
C ALA A 253 4.28 8.70 27.77
N LEU A 254 5.59 8.64 27.94
CA LEU A 254 6.36 9.72 28.56
C LEU A 254 6.35 11.00 27.72
N ILE A 255 6.47 10.87 26.40
CA ILE A 255 6.43 12.03 25.50
C ILE A 255 5.04 12.64 25.45
N LEU A 256 3.98 11.84 25.37
CA LEU A 256 2.61 12.34 25.41
C LEU A 256 2.31 13.13 26.69
N ARG A 257 2.76 12.65 27.84
CA ARG A 257 2.65 13.39 29.11
C ARG A 257 3.43 14.72 29.07
N ALA A 258 4.63 14.71 28.46
CA ALA A 258 5.43 15.93 28.31
C ALA A 258 4.80 16.93 27.32
N MET A 259 4.21 16.44 26.26
CA MET A 259 3.45 17.25 25.29
C MET A 259 2.23 17.88 25.94
N GLU A 260 1.47 17.10 26.73
CA GLU A 260 0.30 17.61 27.44
C GLU A 260 0.67 18.70 28.45
N ARG A 261 1.73 18.51 29.25
CA ARG A 261 2.23 19.57 30.16
C ARG A 261 2.61 20.84 29.38
N SER A 262 3.31 20.70 28.25
CA SER A 262 3.70 21.84 27.44
C SER A 262 2.51 22.54 26.78
N ARG A 263 1.49 21.78 26.34
CA ARG A 263 0.25 22.32 25.76
C ARG A 263 -0.55 23.09 26.80
N ARG A 264 -0.67 22.54 28.01
CA ARG A 264 -1.39 23.17 29.12
C ARG A 264 -0.72 24.48 29.57
N ALA A 265 0.60 24.49 29.70
CA ALA A 265 1.35 25.69 30.06
C ALA A 265 1.16 26.84 29.05
N MET A 266 1.03 26.54 27.75
CA MET A 266 0.82 27.56 26.73
C MET A 266 -0.64 28.02 26.58
N ASN A 267 -1.61 27.24 27.11
CA ASN A 267 -3.04 27.47 26.90
C ASN A 267 -3.84 27.26 28.20
N PRO A 268 -3.52 27.93 29.30
CA PRO A 268 -4.16 27.67 30.59
C PRO A 268 -5.68 27.90 30.53
N ASN A 269 -6.13 28.91 29.80
CA ASN A 269 -7.54 29.26 29.66
C ASN A 269 -8.41 28.21 28.94
N HIS A 270 -7.78 27.23 28.27
CA HIS A 270 -8.48 26.16 27.57
C HIS A 270 -8.82 24.96 28.46
N TYR A 271 -8.44 24.99 29.74
CA TYR A 271 -8.64 23.91 30.67
C TYR A 271 -9.60 24.31 31.80
N ASN A 272 -10.36 23.35 32.29
CA ASN A 272 -11.16 23.46 33.52
C ASN A 272 -10.26 23.31 34.75
N GLU A 273 -10.76 23.66 35.94
CA GLU A 273 -10.04 23.48 37.21
C GLU A 273 -9.62 22.03 37.48
N ASN A 274 -10.46 21.07 37.05
CA ASN A 274 -10.16 19.64 37.14
C ASN A 274 -9.14 19.16 36.09
N GLY A 275 -8.58 20.06 35.27
CA GLY A 275 -7.56 19.76 34.26
C GLY A 275 -8.07 19.17 32.97
N THR A 276 -9.39 19.04 32.78
CA THR A 276 -9.99 18.62 31.49
C THR A 276 -10.05 19.78 30.50
N VAL A 277 -10.03 19.46 29.20
CA VAL A 277 -10.16 20.48 28.16
C VAL A 277 -11.59 20.98 28.09
N LYS A 278 -11.81 22.30 28.13
CA LYS A 278 -13.13 22.93 27.95
C LYS A 278 -13.76 22.51 26.62
N LYS A 279 -15.06 22.40 26.54
CA LYS A 279 -15.80 22.11 25.28
C LYS A 279 -15.73 23.29 24.31
N GLY A 280 -15.96 23.04 23.01
CA GLY A 280 -16.02 24.02 21.93
C GLY A 280 -14.74 24.17 21.12
N HIS A 281 -14.80 24.94 20.03
CA HIS A 281 -13.67 25.20 19.14
C HIS A 281 -12.60 26.04 19.84
N LYS A 282 -11.32 25.67 19.66
CA LYS A 282 -10.18 26.34 20.28
C LYS A 282 -9.02 26.54 19.30
N GLN A 283 -8.42 27.69 19.38
CA GLN A 283 -7.15 27.94 18.71
C GLN A 283 -6.00 27.63 19.68
N TRP A 284 -5.22 26.60 19.36
CA TRP A 284 -4.13 26.13 20.20
C TRP A 284 -2.81 26.82 19.88
N ASN A 285 -2.14 27.32 20.90
CA ASN A 285 -0.77 27.82 20.79
C ASN A 285 0.20 26.72 21.20
N PHE A 286 1.22 26.48 20.37
CA PHE A 286 2.20 25.44 20.59
C PHE A 286 3.61 26.01 20.74
N SER A 287 4.27 25.70 21.86
CA SER A 287 5.67 26.06 22.09
C SER A 287 6.62 25.32 21.13
N LYS A 288 7.83 25.86 20.94
CA LYS A 288 8.92 25.15 20.23
C LYS A 288 9.23 23.78 20.86
N ARG A 289 9.13 23.68 22.21
CA ARG A 289 9.28 22.42 22.94
C ARG A 289 8.21 21.41 22.55
N TYR A 290 6.93 21.81 22.50
CA TYR A 290 5.83 20.96 22.05
C TYR A 290 6.07 20.43 20.63
N GLN A 291 6.49 21.31 19.71
CA GLN A 291 6.76 20.93 18.32
C GLN A 291 7.89 19.90 18.22
N LYS A 292 8.99 20.04 18.99
CA LYS A 292 10.06 19.05 19.08
C LYS A 292 9.57 17.70 19.63
N LEU A 293 8.77 17.73 20.69
CA LEU A 293 8.19 16.52 21.28
C LEU A 293 7.23 15.83 20.30
N ARG A 294 6.43 16.59 19.57
CA ARG A 294 5.56 16.06 18.51
C ARG A 294 6.35 15.36 17.41
N GLN A 295 7.45 15.94 16.96
CA GLN A 295 8.34 15.29 15.99
C GLN A 295 8.92 13.97 16.53
N ARG A 296 9.34 13.97 17.79
CA ARG A 296 9.86 12.76 18.45
C ARG A 296 8.77 11.68 18.59
N HIS A 297 7.55 12.06 18.96
CA HIS A 297 6.39 11.16 19.01
C HIS A 297 6.11 10.53 17.65
N GLN A 298 6.05 11.34 16.57
CA GLN A 298 5.87 10.84 15.21
C GLN A 298 6.95 9.82 14.81
N GLU A 299 8.19 10.04 15.21
CA GLU A 299 9.28 9.10 14.93
C GLU A 299 9.13 7.80 15.72
N LEU A 300 8.70 7.84 16.98
CA LEU A 300 8.42 6.64 17.76
C LEU A 300 7.26 5.83 17.18
N CYS A 301 6.16 6.48 16.77
CA CYS A 301 5.05 5.81 16.08
C CYS A 301 5.52 5.13 14.79
N ARG A 302 6.40 5.78 14.02
CA ARG A 302 6.98 5.19 12.82
C ARG A 302 7.81 3.94 13.14
N ILE A 303 8.69 4.02 14.14
CA ILE A 303 9.52 2.88 14.60
C ILE A 303 8.63 1.74 15.09
N ALA A 304 7.60 2.04 15.89
CA ALA A 304 6.67 1.03 16.37
C ALA A 304 5.95 0.30 15.22
N ALA A 305 5.50 1.06 14.21
CA ALA A 305 4.86 0.49 13.03
C ALA A 305 5.81 -0.41 12.21
N GLU A 306 7.06 0.01 12.03
CA GLU A 306 8.08 -0.79 11.33
C GLU A 306 8.43 -2.07 12.11
N ASN A 307 8.59 -1.98 13.43
CA ASN A 307 8.87 -3.14 14.27
C ASN A 307 7.71 -4.14 14.26
N ARG A 308 6.45 -3.67 14.31
CA ARG A 308 5.28 -4.56 14.18
C ARG A 308 5.26 -5.25 12.83
N ALA A 309 5.48 -4.51 11.75
CA ALA A 309 5.52 -5.08 10.40
C ALA A 309 6.64 -6.12 10.24
N LEU A 310 7.80 -5.89 10.87
CA LEU A 310 8.91 -6.84 10.88
C LEU A 310 8.53 -8.11 11.66
N ALA A 311 8.02 -7.97 12.88
CA ALA A 311 7.60 -9.11 13.72
C ALA A 311 6.54 -9.97 13.02
N ILE A 312 5.54 -9.34 12.37
CA ILE A 312 4.52 -10.06 11.60
C ILE A 312 5.16 -10.83 10.42
N ARG A 313 6.10 -10.21 9.69
CA ARG A 313 6.78 -10.89 8.57
C ARG A 313 7.62 -12.08 9.05
N GLU A 314 8.34 -11.92 10.14
CA GLU A 314 9.13 -13.00 10.74
C GLU A 314 8.23 -14.17 11.14
N GLN A 315 7.08 -13.88 11.75
CA GLN A 315 6.07 -14.88 12.11
C GLN A 315 5.51 -15.59 10.89
N VAL A 316 5.08 -14.84 9.89
CA VAL A 316 4.54 -15.42 8.64
C VAL A 316 5.59 -16.27 7.94
N ASN A 317 6.84 -15.83 7.89
CA ASN A 317 7.91 -16.58 7.27
C ASN A 317 8.22 -17.88 8.05
N HIS A 318 8.19 -17.82 9.39
CA HIS A 318 8.35 -19.01 10.22
C HIS A 318 7.23 -20.02 9.96
N LEU A 319 5.97 -19.63 10.04
CA LEU A 319 4.84 -20.51 9.73
C LEU A 319 4.93 -21.09 8.30
N ARG A 320 5.24 -20.26 7.30
CA ARG A 320 5.41 -20.72 5.91
C ARG A 320 6.59 -21.69 5.72
N SER A 321 7.58 -21.67 6.60
CA SER A 321 8.66 -22.65 6.57
C SER A 321 8.21 -24.03 7.05
N LEU A 322 7.09 -24.13 7.77
CA LEU A 322 6.54 -25.36 8.31
C LEU A 322 5.55 -26.06 7.35
N GLY A 323 4.95 -25.32 6.40
CA GLY A 323 4.01 -25.89 5.44
C GLY A 323 3.47 -24.85 4.45
N ASP A 324 2.71 -25.31 3.47
CA ASP A 324 2.14 -24.50 2.39
C ASP A 324 0.59 -24.45 2.39
N CYS A 325 -0.06 -25.29 3.19
CA CYS A 325 -1.50 -25.29 3.37
C CYS A 325 -1.87 -24.90 4.80
N PHE A 326 -2.55 -23.75 4.97
CA PHE A 326 -2.97 -23.22 6.26
C PHE A 326 -4.43 -23.56 6.54
N ILE A 327 -4.69 -24.21 7.68
CA ILE A 327 -6.01 -24.55 8.18
C ILE A 327 -6.26 -23.69 9.43
N THR A 328 -7.24 -22.80 9.36
CA THR A 328 -7.61 -21.92 10.48
C THR A 328 -9.11 -21.95 10.68
N GLU A 329 -9.56 -21.61 11.88
CA GLU A 329 -10.97 -21.36 12.10
C GLU A 329 -11.44 -20.13 11.31
N PRO A 330 -12.71 -20.11 10.81
CA PRO A 330 -13.27 -18.98 10.13
C PRO A 330 -13.37 -17.79 11.09
N GLN A 331 -12.45 -16.83 10.92
CA GLN A 331 -12.41 -15.63 11.78
C GLN A 331 -13.38 -14.56 11.31
N ASN A 332 -14.28 -14.15 12.18
CA ASN A 332 -15.15 -13.03 11.91
C ASN A 332 -14.50 -11.74 12.39
N ALA A 333 -13.70 -11.11 11.50
CA ALA A 333 -12.98 -9.87 11.78
C ALA A 333 -13.87 -8.68 12.23
N LYS A 334 -15.22 -8.82 12.14
CA LYS A 334 -16.18 -7.82 12.66
C LYS A 334 -16.48 -8.00 14.15
N LYS A 335 -16.06 -9.10 14.75
CA LYS A 335 -16.29 -9.40 16.18
C LYS A 335 -15.01 -9.24 17.02
N LEU A 336 -13.86 -9.02 16.39
CA LEU A 336 -12.59 -8.63 17.00
C LEU A 336 -12.44 -7.09 16.98
#